data_5c23d14cf8c87ed9b64d58c0161494d6
#
_entry.id   5c23d14cf8c87ed9b64d58c0161494d6
#
_cell.length_a   1.000
_cell.length_b   1.000
_cell.length_c   1.000
_cell.angle_alpha   90.00
_cell.angle_beta   90.00
_cell.angle_gamma   90.00
#
_symmetry.space_group_name_H-M   'P 1'
#
loop_
_entity.id
_entity.type
_entity.pdbx_description
1 polymer ?
#
loop_
_entity_poly.entity_id
_entity_poly.type
_entity_poly.pdbx_seq_one_letter_code
_entity_poly.pdbx_strand_id
1 'polypeptide(L)'
;KLIVPNKRVNLLGNRLVLISPKAKPVKIKMDKSFDPSTAFQGKLCTGDTKSVPVGKYGKQALTALGWWSKLEPRLVETEDVRAALNFVARGECQLGIVYATDAAISNDVTVVGVFPISTHTPIVYPLGLVKNNPDALAFYQFVQSKQAHAVFKKYGFTVLSAAK
;
A
#
# COMPACT_ATOMS: atom_id res chain seq x y z
N LYS A 1 14.59 25.64 -5.48
CA LYS A 1 13.59 24.64 -5.95
C LYS A 1 14.37 23.48 -6.57
N LEU A 2 14.15 22.24 -6.08
CA LEU A 2 14.89 21.06 -6.54
C LEU A 2 14.34 20.47 -7.86
N ILE A 3 13.10 20.78 -8.22
CA ILE A 3 12.44 20.23 -9.42
C ILE A 3 12.34 21.30 -10.48
N VAL A 4 12.65 20.92 -11.72
CA VAL A 4 12.49 21.79 -12.90
C VAL A 4 11.03 22.23 -13.01
N PRO A 5 10.75 23.53 -13.24
CA PRO A 5 9.39 24.04 -13.33
C PRO A 5 8.53 23.22 -14.31
N ASN A 6 7.29 22.94 -13.93
CA ASN A 6 6.30 22.16 -14.70
C ASN A 6 6.73 20.73 -15.08
N LYS A 7 7.75 20.19 -14.41
CA LYS A 7 8.24 18.81 -14.60
C LYS A 7 7.99 17.93 -13.39
N ARG A 8 6.85 18.10 -12.70
CA ARG A 8 6.35 17.20 -11.66
C ARG A 8 4.98 16.68 -12.06
N VAL A 9 4.80 15.36 -12.03
CA VAL A 9 3.54 14.70 -12.31
C VAL A 9 3.24 13.65 -11.23
N ASN A 10 1.98 13.41 -10.92
CA ASN A 10 1.57 12.25 -10.13
C ASN A 10 1.50 11.06 -11.11
N LEU A 11 2.51 10.21 -11.08
CA LEU A 11 2.68 9.15 -12.07
C LEU A 11 1.87 7.91 -11.72
N LEU A 12 2.04 7.41 -10.49
CA LEU A 12 1.45 6.16 -10.05
C LEU A 12 0.65 6.32 -8.76
N GLY A 13 -0.31 5.44 -8.58
CA GLY A 13 -1.02 5.20 -7.34
C GLY A 13 -0.90 3.75 -6.90
N ASN A 14 -1.38 3.47 -5.69
CA ASN A 14 -1.45 2.13 -5.12
C ASN A 14 -2.72 1.97 -4.30
N ARG A 15 -3.01 0.75 -3.89
CA ARG A 15 -4.13 0.44 -2.99
C ARG A 15 -3.59 -0.12 -1.69
N LEU A 16 -4.24 0.25 -0.59
CA LEU A 16 -4.01 -0.34 0.71
C LEU A 16 -4.86 -1.60 0.84
N VAL A 17 -4.27 -2.70 1.26
CA VAL A 17 -4.95 -3.99 1.38
C VAL A 17 -4.70 -4.62 2.75
N LEU A 18 -5.68 -5.40 3.19
CA LEU A 18 -5.57 -6.29 4.33
C LEU A 18 -5.25 -7.69 3.81
N ILE A 19 -4.20 -8.30 4.33
CA ILE A 19 -3.74 -9.63 3.97
C ILE A 19 -3.81 -10.59 5.16
N SER A 20 -3.90 -11.87 4.86
CA SER A 20 -3.72 -12.96 5.84
C SER A 20 -2.84 -14.07 5.25
N PRO A 21 -2.32 -15.02 6.07
CA PRO A 21 -1.66 -16.21 5.55
C PRO A 21 -2.59 -16.97 4.60
N LYS A 22 -2.08 -17.36 3.44
CA LYS A 22 -2.86 -18.08 2.42
C LYS A 22 -3.39 -19.43 2.93
N ALA A 23 -2.61 -20.11 3.75
CA ALA A 23 -2.98 -21.41 4.33
C ALA A 23 -4.15 -21.31 5.33
N LYS A 24 -4.38 -20.12 5.92
CA LYS A 24 -5.43 -19.91 6.93
C LYS A 24 -6.04 -18.52 6.77
N PRO A 25 -6.83 -18.28 5.69
CA PRO A 25 -7.38 -16.96 5.41
C PRO A 25 -8.44 -16.54 6.43
N VAL A 26 -8.37 -15.27 6.85
CA VAL A 26 -9.33 -14.65 7.75
C VAL A 26 -10.47 -14.03 6.94
N LYS A 27 -11.72 -14.24 7.35
CA LYS A 27 -12.88 -13.62 6.69
C LYS A 27 -13.14 -12.23 7.28
N ILE A 28 -13.04 -11.20 6.46
CA ILE A 28 -13.23 -9.79 6.84
C ILE A 28 -14.22 -9.13 5.88
N LYS A 29 -15.13 -8.33 6.44
CA LYS A 29 -15.99 -7.45 5.67
C LYS A 29 -15.52 -6.01 5.89
N MET A 30 -15.12 -5.32 4.80
CA MET A 30 -14.48 -4.00 4.85
C MET A 30 -15.50 -2.86 4.98
N ASP A 31 -16.26 -2.87 6.06
CA ASP A 31 -17.23 -1.81 6.38
C ASP A 31 -17.26 -1.47 7.88
N LYS A 32 -17.89 -0.33 8.21
CA LYS A 32 -17.94 0.19 9.59
C LYS A 32 -18.79 -0.67 10.54
N SER A 33 -19.72 -1.46 10.02
CA SER A 33 -20.60 -2.31 10.84
C SER A 33 -19.92 -3.61 11.28
N PHE A 34 -18.80 -3.96 10.63
CA PHE A 34 -18.05 -5.17 10.93
C PHE A 34 -17.13 -4.97 12.14
N ASP A 35 -17.11 -5.91 13.06
CA ASP A 35 -16.14 -5.92 14.14
C ASP A 35 -14.95 -6.84 13.82
N PRO A 36 -13.81 -6.26 13.44
CA PRO A 36 -12.64 -7.05 13.05
C PRO A 36 -12.03 -7.80 14.24
N SER A 37 -12.26 -7.34 15.48
CA SER A 37 -11.66 -7.96 16.67
C SER A 37 -12.19 -9.37 16.94
N THR A 38 -13.36 -9.71 16.42
CA THR A 38 -13.96 -11.03 16.55
C THR A 38 -13.52 -12.02 15.46
N ALA A 39 -12.96 -11.52 14.36
CA ALA A 39 -12.62 -12.32 13.19
C ALA A 39 -11.29 -13.10 13.33
N PHE A 40 -10.41 -12.69 14.24
CA PHE A 40 -9.13 -13.34 14.48
C PHE A 40 -8.66 -13.16 15.93
N GLN A 41 -7.73 -14.00 16.37
CA GLN A 41 -7.24 -13.99 17.76
C GLN A 41 -5.80 -13.43 17.89
N GLY A 42 -5.06 -13.35 16.81
CA GLY A 42 -3.61 -13.02 16.81
C GLY A 42 -3.31 -11.55 16.63
N LYS A 43 -2.17 -11.28 15.99
CA LYS A 43 -1.60 -9.97 15.76
C LYS A 43 -1.96 -9.44 14.36
N LEU A 44 -2.00 -8.10 14.25
CA LEU A 44 -2.07 -7.32 13.01
C LEU A 44 -0.72 -6.65 12.78
N CYS A 45 -0.03 -6.98 11.69
CA CYS A 45 1.24 -6.39 11.33
C CYS A 45 1.07 -5.24 10.33
N THR A 46 1.82 -4.15 10.52
CA THR A 46 1.99 -3.07 9.52
C THR A 46 3.26 -2.29 9.82
N GLY A 47 3.69 -1.40 8.93
CA GLY A 47 4.79 -0.48 9.24
C GLY A 47 4.45 0.44 10.41
N ASP A 48 5.48 0.96 11.10
CA ASP A 48 5.29 1.92 12.20
C ASP A 48 4.32 3.04 11.84
N THR A 49 3.29 3.23 12.65
CA THR A 49 2.16 4.12 12.33
C THR A 49 2.49 5.62 12.45
N LYS A 50 3.65 5.95 13.00
CA LYS A 50 4.14 7.33 13.16
C LYS A 50 5.14 7.72 12.08
N SER A 51 5.96 6.79 11.60
CA SER A 51 7.09 7.05 10.70
C SER A 51 6.93 6.42 9.32
N VAL A 52 6.47 5.17 9.22
CA VAL A 52 6.41 4.41 7.97
C VAL A 52 5.13 4.72 7.19
N PRO A 53 5.21 5.02 5.88
CA PRO A 53 4.04 5.42 5.09
C PRO A 53 2.87 4.44 5.14
N VAL A 54 3.10 3.13 4.97
CA VAL A 54 2.02 2.12 5.01
C VAL A 54 1.32 2.10 6.37
N GLY A 55 2.06 2.28 7.47
CA GLY A 55 1.49 2.37 8.82
C GLY A 55 0.64 3.62 9.01
N LYS A 56 1.10 4.78 8.49
CA LYS A 56 0.30 6.02 8.50
C LYS A 56 -1.02 5.86 7.77
N TYR A 57 -1.00 5.27 6.56
CA TYR A 57 -2.22 4.98 5.80
C TYR A 57 -3.10 3.96 6.52
N GLY A 58 -2.50 2.89 7.09
CA GLY A 58 -3.19 1.87 7.87
C GLY A 58 -3.94 2.47 9.06
N LYS A 59 -3.27 3.33 9.84
CA LYS A 59 -3.89 4.03 10.96
C LYS A 59 -5.08 4.90 10.52
N GLN A 60 -4.92 5.68 9.44
CA GLN A 60 -6.02 6.47 8.88
C GLN A 60 -7.21 5.58 8.52
N ALA A 61 -6.96 4.49 7.78
CA ALA A 61 -8.00 3.59 7.30
C ALA A 61 -8.73 2.88 8.45
N LEU A 62 -8.00 2.37 9.44
CA LEU A 62 -8.59 1.74 10.62
C LEU A 62 -9.41 2.74 11.44
N THR A 63 -8.94 3.99 11.57
CA THR A 63 -9.69 5.04 12.26
C THR A 63 -10.97 5.41 11.52
N ALA A 64 -10.92 5.56 10.20
CA ALA A 64 -12.08 5.88 9.38
C ALA A 64 -13.16 4.78 9.40
N LEU A 65 -12.75 3.51 9.54
CA LEU A 65 -13.65 2.37 9.72
C LEU A 65 -14.16 2.19 11.16
N GLY A 66 -13.61 2.94 12.13
CA GLY A 66 -13.93 2.75 13.55
C GLY A 66 -13.26 1.52 14.18
N TRP A 67 -12.21 1.00 13.54
CA TRP A 67 -11.52 -0.23 13.96
C TRP A 67 -10.26 0.03 14.80
N TRP A 68 -9.75 1.25 14.82
CA TRP A 68 -8.45 1.56 15.43
C TRP A 68 -8.36 1.12 16.88
N SER A 69 -9.27 1.58 17.74
CA SER A 69 -9.24 1.28 19.18
C SER A 69 -9.35 -0.22 19.50
N LYS A 70 -9.98 -0.99 18.61
CA LYS A 70 -10.13 -2.44 18.76
C LYS A 70 -8.89 -3.22 18.35
N LEU A 71 -8.13 -2.70 17.39
CA LEU A 71 -6.97 -3.37 16.78
C LEU A 71 -5.61 -2.85 17.28
N GLU A 72 -5.54 -1.61 17.75
CA GLU A 72 -4.29 -1.03 18.30
C GLU A 72 -3.62 -1.92 19.35
N PRO A 73 -4.33 -2.56 20.31
CA PRO A 73 -3.68 -3.44 21.30
C PRO A 73 -3.08 -4.72 20.71
N ARG A 74 -3.42 -5.05 19.47
CA ARG A 74 -2.93 -6.23 18.74
C ARG A 74 -1.90 -5.88 17.66
N LEU A 75 -1.56 -4.60 17.54
CA LEU A 75 -0.68 -4.12 16.49
C LEU A 75 0.77 -4.54 16.75
N VAL A 76 1.43 -5.02 15.71
CA VAL A 76 2.88 -5.19 15.63
C VAL A 76 3.39 -4.25 14.56
N GLU A 77 4.12 -3.26 14.98
CA GLU A 77 4.72 -2.26 14.11
C GLU A 77 6.09 -2.72 13.61
N THR A 78 6.35 -2.56 12.33
CA THR A 78 7.58 -2.98 11.66
C THR A 78 8.31 -1.80 11.04
N GLU A 79 9.59 -1.96 10.77
CA GLU A 79 10.44 -0.93 10.15
C GLU A 79 10.03 -0.58 8.71
N ASP A 80 9.40 -1.51 8.00
CA ASP A 80 8.90 -1.31 6.65
C ASP A 80 7.75 -2.27 6.29
N VAL A 81 7.17 -2.09 5.09
CA VAL A 81 6.06 -2.90 4.59
C VAL A 81 6.45 -4.35 4.30
N ARG A 82 7.72 -4.61 3.91
CA ARG A 82 8.19 -5.97 3.58
C ARG A 82 8.37 -6.81 4.82
N ALA A 83 8.83 -6.23 5.92
CA ALA A 83 8.87 -6.90 7.22
C ALA A 83 7.46 -7.30 7.67
N ALA A 84 6.46 -6.41 7.55
CA ALA A 84 5.07 -6.74 7.84
C ALA A 84 4.53 -7.88 6.97
N LEU A 85 4.79 -7.83 5.65
CA LEU A 85 4.42 -8.90 4.71
C LEU A 85 5.02 -10.25 5.12
N ASN A 86 6.31 -10.28 5.46
CA ASN A 86 7.01 -11.49 5.85
C ASN A 86 6.47 -12.10 7.14
N PHE A 87 6.12 -11.29 8.14
CA PHE A 87 5.50 -11.79 9.37
C PHE A 87 4.15 -12.46 9.11
N VAL A 88 3.35 -11.90 8.19
CA VAL A 88 2.10 -12.55 7.78
C VAL A 88 2.36 -13.83 6.99
N ALA A 89 3.29 -13.80 6.03
CA ALA A 89 3.65 -14.97 5.22
C ALA A 89 4.09 -16.16 6.06
N ARG A 90 4.82 -15.90 7.16
CA ARG A 90 5.27 -16.94 8.13
C ARG A 90 4.21 -17.29 9.17
N GLY A 91 3.05 -16.63 9.17
CA GLY A 91 1.98 -16.89 10.14
C GLY A 91 2.21 -16.30 11.54
N GLU A 92 3.23 -15.45 11.73
CA GLU A 92 3.51 -14.75 12.98
C GLU A 92 2.47 -13.65 13.27
N CYS A 93 1.91 -13.06 12.20
CA CYS A 93 0.73 -12.21 12.24
C CYS A 93 -0.42 -12.87 11.45
N GLN A 94 -1.63 -12.88 12.02
CA GLN A 94 -2.81 -13.42 11.33
C GLN A 94 -3.38 -12.44 10.30
N LEU A 95 -3.12 -11.15 10.47
CA LEU A 95 -3.48 -10.10 9.53
C LEU A 95 -2.29 -9.16 9.29
N GLY A 96 -2.29 -8.52 8.14
CA GLY A 96 -1.33 -7.45 7.85
C GLY A 96 -1.92 -6.38 6.95
N ILE A 97 -1.46 -5.15 7.12
CA ILE A 97 -1.78 -4.03 6.22
C ILE A 97 -0.55 -3.74 5.38
N VAL A 98 -0.68 -3.91 4.07
CA VAL A 98 0.38 -3.71 3.08
C VAL A 98 -0.19 -3.03 1.83
N TYR A 99 0.67 -2.72 0.85
CA TYR A 99 0.18 -2.29 -0.46
C TYR A 99 -0.21 -3.50 -1.33
N ALA A 100 -1.13 -3.29 -2.26
CA ALA A 100 -1.56 -4.33 -3.21
C ALA A 100 -0.37 -4.87 -4.02
N THR A 101 0.59 -4.01 -4.37
CA THR A 101 1.81 -4.40 -5.08
C THR A 101 2.71 -5.32 -4.25
N ASP A 102 2.75 -5.15 -2.92
CA ASP A 102 3.52 -6.03 -2.04
C ASP A 102 2.82 -7.38 -1.86
N ALA A 103 1.50 -7.38 -1.72
CA ALA A 103 0.74 -8.62 -1.64
C ALA A 103 0.89 -9.47 -2.91
N ALA A 104 0.95 -8.83 -4.09
CA ALA A 104 1.03 -9.50 -5.39
C ALA A 104 2.33 -10.30 -5.63
N ILE A 105 3.40 -10.01 -4.91
CA ILE A 105 4.69 -10.71 -5.09
C ILE A 105 4.87 -11.89 -4.14
N SER A 106 3.98 -12.11 -3.18
CA SER A 106 4.06 -13.22 -2.24
C SER A 106 3.02 -14.29 -2.56
N ASN A 107 3.48 -15.54 -2.63
CA ASN A 107 2.60 -16.70 -2.81
C ASN A 107 2.01 -17.23 -1.49
N ASP A 108 2.49 -16.73 -0.35
CA ASP A 108 2.17 -17.25 0.98
C ASP A 108 1.10 -16.42 1.70
N VAL A 109 0.69 -15.30 1.10
CA VAL A 109 -0.38 -14.45 1.62
C VAL A 109 -1.55 -14.38 0.63
N THR A 110 -2.72 -14.00 1.14
CA THR A 110 -3.90 -13.68 0.32
C THR A 110 -4.51 -12.36 0.77
N VAL A 111 -5.02 -11.60 -0.19
CA VAL A 111 -5.76 -10.36 0.09
C VAL A 111 -7.15 -10.75 0.58
N VAL A 112 -7.50 -10.35 1.80
CA VAL A 112 -8.80 -10.60 2.45
C VAL A 112 -9.68 -9.36 2.52
N GLY A 113 -9.12 -8.19 2.19
CA GLY A 113 -9.87 -6.95 2.07
C GLY A 113 -9.08 -5.86 1.36
N VAL A 114 -9.79 -4.98 0.66
CA VAL A 114 -9.23 -3.75 0.07
C VAL A 114 -9.81 -2.56 0.81
N PHE A 115 -8.96 -1.71 1.37
CA PHE A 115 -9.45 -0.51 2.05
C PHE A 115 -10.10 0.46 1.05
N PRO A 116 -11.32 0.96 1.34
CA PRO A 116 -11.93 1.99 0.51
C PRO A 116 -11.03 3.23 0.40
N ILE A 117 -10.91 3.79 -0.79
CA ILE A 117 -10.05 4.97 -1.04
C ILE A 117 -10.42 6.20 -0.20
N SER A 118 -11.65 6.27 0.29
CA SER A 118 -12.13 7.33 1.18
C SER A 118 -11.65 7.19 2.63
N THR A 119 -11.00 6.07 2.99
CA THR A 119 -10.57 5.80 4.38
C THR A 119 -9.18 6.33 4.71
N HIS A 120 -8.41 6.71 3.70
CA HIS A 120 -7.05 7.23 3.86
C HIS A 120 -6.71 8.23 2.76
N THR A 121 -5.66 9.02 2.97
CA THR A 121 -5.16 9.93 1.92
C THR A 121 -4.69 9.11 0.71
N PRO A 122 -4.84 9.63 -0.53
CA PRO A 122 -4.41 8.93 -1.74
C PRO A 122 -2.93 8.56 -1.70
N ILE A 123 -2.63 7.29 -2.04
CA ILE A 123 -1.26 6.80 -2.19
C ILE A 123 -0.78 7.20 -3.56
N VAL A 124 0.18 8.13 -3.62
CA VAL A 124 0.69 8.71 -4.87
C VAL A 124 2.21 8.63 -4.91
N TYR A 125 2.73 8.22 -6.06
CA TYR A 125 4.14 8.24 -6.41
C TYR A 125 4.38 9.35 -7.43
N PRO A 126 4.91 10.51 -7.01
CA PRO A 126 5.22 11.59 -7.93
C PRO A 126 6.53 11.32 -8.66
N LEU A 127 6.58 11.72 -9.93
CA LEU A 127 7.78 11.81 -10.75
C LEU A 127 8.18 13.28 -10.91
N GLY A 128 9.44 13.60 -10.65
CA GLY A 128 9.98 14.95 -10.83
C GLY A 128 11.31 14.95 -11.56
N LEU A 129 11.50 15.86 -12.54
CA LEU A 129 12.77 16.09 -13.19
C LEU A 129 13.61 17.07 -12.37
N VAL A 130 14.79 16.65 -11.91
CA VAL A 130 15.70 17.48 -11.08
C VAL A 130 16.72 18.24 -11.94
N LYS A 131 17.25 17.60 -12.98
CA LYS A 131 18.18 18.20 -13.92
C LYS A 131 17.62 18.14 -15.34
N ASN A 132 17.68 19.24 -16.05
CA ASN A 132 17.22 19.32 -17.45
C ASN A 132 18.40 19.06 -18.42
N ASN A 133 18.90 17.82 -18.41
CA ASN A 133 19.83 17.33 -19.40
C ASN A 133 19.14 16.33 -20.35
N PRO A 134 19.70 16.01 -21.52
CA PRO A 134 19.06 15.13 -22.52
C PRO A 134 18.70 13.77 -21.98
N ASP A 135 19.56 13.10 -21.21
CA ASP A 135 19.35 11.74 -20.72
C ASP A 135 18.26 11.72 -19.64
N ALA A 136 18.29 12.64 -18.68
CA ALA A 136 17.27 12.74 -17.64
C ALA A 136 15.89 13.09 -18.24
N LEU A 137 15.86 13.95 -19.26
CA LEU A 137 14.63 14.28 -19.97
C LEU A 137 14.09 13.07 -20.75
N ALA A 138 14.95 12.34 -21.45
CA ALA A 138 14.57 11.12 -22.17
C ALA A 138 13.99 10.06 -21.22
N PHE A 139 14.63 9.81 -20.08
CA PHE A 139 14.12 8.89 -19.07
C PHE A 139 12.80 9.38 -18.44
N TYR A 140 12.69 10.68 -18.11
CA TYR A 140 11.45 11.28 -17.61
C TYR A 140 10.28 11.11 -18.59
N GLN A 141 10.54 11.20 -19.90
CA GLN A 141 9.54 10.95 -20.95
C GLN A 141 9.22 9.46 -21.07
N PHE A 142 10.24 8.60 -21.05
CA PHE A 142 10.08 7.15 -21.16
C PHE A 142 9.18 6.58 -20.07
N VAL A 143 9.37 6.96 -18.78
CA VAL A 143 8.53 6.44 -17.68
C VAL A 143 7.06 6.89 -17.76
N GLN A 144 6.74 7.87 -18.63
CA GLN A 144 5.38 8.31 -18.93
C GLN A 144 4.82 7.69 -20.22
N SER A 145 5.57 6.82 -20.89
CA SER A 145 5.15 6.17 -22.14
C SER A 145 4.14 5.03 -21.90
N LYS A 146 3.43 4.66 -22.95
CA LYS A 146 2.54 3.48 -22.93
C LYS A 146 3.28 2.20 -22.53
N GLN A 147 4.52 2.04 -22.98
CA GLN A 147 5.36 0.88 -22.67
C GLN A 147 5.66 0.81 -21.17
N ALA A 148 6.10 1.90 -20.54
CA ALA A 148 6.35 1.94 -19.11
C ALA A 148 5.06 1.75 -18.29
N HIS A 149 3.95 2.36 -18.73
CA HIS A 149 2.64 2.18 -18.10
C HIS A 149 2.16 0.72 -18.12
N ALA A 150 2.43 -0.03 -19.18
CA ALA A 150 2.13 -1.46 -19.26
C ALA A 150 2.91 -2.25 -18.20
N VAL A 151 4.20 -1.92 -18.01
CA VAL A 151 5.04 -2.54 -16.97
C VAL A 151 4.49 -2.22 -15.59
N PHE A 152 4.19 -0.95 -15.28
CA PHE A 152 3.65 -0.57 -13.98
C PHE A 152 2.33 -1.30 -13.66
N LYS A 153 1.42 -1.38 -14.63
CA LYS A 153 0.16 -2.12 -14.47
C LYS A 153 0.39 -3.61 -14.21
N LYS A 154 1.37 -4.23 -14.90
CA LYS A 154 1.77 -5.64 -14.69
C LYS A 154 2.19 -5.88 -13.23
N TYR A 155 2.85 -4.92 -12.59
CA TYR A 155 3.26 -5.01 -11.19
C TYR A 155 2.21 -4.48 -10.19
N GLY A 156 0.97 -4.23 -10.65
CA GLY A 156 -0.16 -3.91 -9.78
C GLY A 156 -0.33 -2.43 -9.43
N PHE A 157 0.49 -1.53 -9.98
CA PHE A 157 0.32 -0.10 -9.79
C PHE A 157 -0.87 0.46 -10.58
N THR A 158 -1.52 1.47 -10.01
CA THR A 158 -2.47 2.30 -10.74
C THR A 158 -1.71 3.41 -11.46
N VAL A 159 -1.93 3.60 -12.76
CA VAL A 159 -1.33 4.71 -13.51
C VAL A 159 -2.25 5.91 -13.40
N LEU A 160 -1.74 7.04 -12.91
CA LEU A 160 -2.49 8.28 -12.67
C LEU A 160 -2.30 9.31 -13.77
N SER A 161 -1.15 9.28 -14.49
CA SER A 161 -0.88 10.20 -15.60
C SER A 161 -1.38 9.62 -16.93
N ALA A 162 -1.82 10.50 -17.85
CA ALA A 162 -2.04 10.10 -19.23
C ALA A 162 -0.71 9.65 -19.86
N ALA A 163 -0.77 8.64 -20.75
CA ALA A 163 0.39 8.25 -21.56
C ALA A 163 0.70 9.36 -22.55
N LYS A 164 1.97 9.70 -22.68
CA LYS A 164 2.50 10.62 -23.70
C LYS A 164 3.02 9.85 -24.88
#